data_bae1b0ae2185fdf1d62f79a194343309
#
_entry.id   bae1b0ae2185fdf1d62f79a194343309
#
_cell.length_a   1.000
_cell.length_b   1.000
_cell.length_c   1.000
_cell.angle_alpha   90.00
_cell.angle_beta   90.00
_cell.angle_gamma   90.00
#
_symmetry.space_group_name_H-M   'P 1'
#
loop_
_entity.id
_entity.type
_entity.pdbx_description
1 polymer ?
#
loop_
_entity_poly.entity_id
_entity_poly.type
_entity_poly.pdbx_seq_one_letter_code
_entity_poly.pdbx_strand_id
1 'polypeptide(L)'
;LIAVRDVKASSAWYQTLLAAKAAGDPDHPHRLFYDRIMRGDALILQLHRWDDEEHPNLAGPDRGPHGHGVLLWFEVDDFDAAVDRVRRLGARVIQEPHVNPAPQHREIWIQDPDDYVVVLASPDGEARQGLRES
;
A
#
# COMPACT_ATOMS: atom_id res chain seq x y z
N LEU A 1 7.99 5.91 -4.34
CA LEU A 1 8.43 4.75 -5.10
C LEU A 1 9.04 3.72 -4.16
N ILE A 2 8.72 2.46 -4.38
CA ILE A 2 9.33 1.34 -3.65
C ILE A 2 9.87 0.30 -4.63
N ALA A 3 10.93 -0.39 -4.23
CA ALA A 3 11.47 -1.50 -4.99
C ALA A 3 10.75 -2.79 -4.60
N VAL A 4 10.35 -3.57 -5.61
CA VAL A 4 9.61 -4.82 -5.44
C VAL A 4 10.23 -5.91 -6.31
N ARG A 5 10.01 -7.17 -5.91
CA ARG A 5 10.57 -8.32 -6.66
C ARG A 5 9.80 -8.59 -7.95
N ASP A 6 8.49 -8.46 -7.91
CA ASP A 6 7.59 -8.72 -9.04
C ASP A 6 6.64 -7.54 -9.20
N VAL A 7 6.96 -6.63 -10.13
CA VAL A 7 6.20 -5.41 -10.35
C VAL A 7 4.75 -5.72 -10.72
N LYS A 8 4.53 -6.71 -11.58
CA LYS A 8 3.19 -7.06 -12.04
C LYS A 8 2.32 -7.60 -10.90
N ALA A 9 2.86 -8.49 -10.08
CA ALA A 9 2.15 -9.05 -8.94
C ALA A 9 1.90 -7.97 -7.88
N SER A 10 2.89 -7.14 -7.56
CA SER A 10 2.73 -6.04 -6.60
C SER A 10 1.72 -5.00 -7.10
N SER A 11 1.73 -4.69 -8.39
CA SER A 11 0.77 -3.77 -8.99
C SER A 11 -0.66 -4.28 -8.81
N ALA A 12 -0.93 -5.55 -9.12
CA ALA A 12 -2.25 -6.14 -8.95
C ALA A 12 -2.70 -6.10 -7.48
N TRP A 13 -1.78 -6.39 -6.57
CA TRP A 13 -2.03 -6.37 -5.13
C TRP A 13 -2.46 -4.97 -4.65
N TYR A 14 -1.68 -3.93 -5.02
CA TYR A 14 -1.97 -2.55 -4.63
C TYR A 14 -3.22 -1.99 -5.32
N GLN A 15 -3.47 -2.35 -6.58
CA GLN A 15 -4.71 -1.96 -7.25
C GLN A 15 -5.94 -2.46 -6.49
N THR A 16 -5.91 -3.70 -6.03
CA THR A 16 -7.01 -4.27 -5.25
C THR A 16 -7.11 -3.62 -3.88
N LEU A 17 -5.99 -3.52 -3.17
CA LEU A 17 -5.97 -2.96 -1.81
C LEU A 17 -6.51 -1.53 -1.77
N LEU A 18 -6.05 -0.67 -2.69
CA LEU A 18 -6.32 0.76 -2.69
C LEU A 18 -7.53 1.15 -3.55
N ALA A 19 -8.20 0.17 -4.18
CA ALA A 19 -9.27 0.41 -5.15
C ALA A 19 -8.78 1.40 -6.23
N ALA A 20 -7.60 1.13 -6.77
CA ALA A 20 -6.90 1.98 -7.73
C ALA A 20 -6.58 1.21 -9.00
N LYS A 21 -6.02 1.88 -9.98
CA LYS A 21 -5.68 1.29 -11.29
C LYS A 21 -4.24 1.59 -11.66
N ALA A 22 -3.61 0.66 -12.38
CA ALA A 22 -2.31 0.91 -13.00
C ALA A 22 -2.47 1.87 -14.18
N ALA A 23 -1.44 2.69 -14.39
CA ALA A 23 -1.41 3.61 -15.52
C ALA A 23 -1.00 2.91 -16.82
N GLY A 24 -1.58 3.33 -17.95
CA GLY A 24 -1.16 2.92 -19.27
C GLY A 24 -1.61 1.54 -19.70
N ASP A 25 -0.94 1.01 -20.72
CA ASP A 25 -1.27 -0.27 -21.35
C ASP A 25 -0.78 -1.44 -20.51
N PRO A 26 -1.70 -2.37 -20.08
CA PRO A 26 -1.31 -3.52 -19.27
C PRO A 26 -0.32 -4.48 -19.97
N ASP A 27 -0.28 -4.47 -21.29
CA ASP A 27 0.58 -5.37 -22.06
C ASP A 27 1.91 -4.74 -22.47
N HIS A 28 2.17 -3.50 -22.07
CA HIS A 28 3.42 -2.84 -22.41
C HIS A 28 4.59 -3.52 -21.67
N PRO A 29 5.69 -3.91 -22.40
CA PRO A 29 6.81 -4.62 -21.78
C PRO A 29 7.48 -3.88 -20.62
N HIS A 30 7.47 -2.56 -20.63
CA HIS A 30 8.05 -1.72 -19.57
C HIS A 30 7.41 -2.00 -18.19
N ARG A 31 6.20 -2.51 -18.16
CA ARG A 31 5.50 -2.83 -16.90
C ARG A 31 6.11 -4.01 -16.14
N LEU A 32 7.01 -4.75 -16.74
CA LEU A 32 7.80 -5.75 -16.02
C LEU A 32 8.83 -5.10 -15.09
N PHE A 33 9.19 -3.84 -15.35
CA PHE A 33 10.23 -3.12 -14.63
C PHE A 33 9.69 -1.99 -13.76
N TYR A 34 8.56 -1.42 -14.14
CA TYR A 34 8.02 -0.21 -13.52
C TYR A 34 6.51 -0.12 -13.72
N ASP A 35 5.79 0.33 -12.69
CA ASP A 35 4.36 0.62 -12.82
C ASP A 35 3.97 1.78 -11.91
N ARG A 36 2.87 2.42 -12.25
CA ARG A 36 2.30 3.52 -11.48
C ARG A 36 0.87 3.16 -11.08
N ILE A 37 0.58 3.31 -9.79
CA ILE A 37 -0.75 3.09 -9.24
C ILE A 37 -1.44 4.44 -9.14
N MET A 38 -2.56 4.58 -9.83
CA MET A 38 -3.30 5.83 -10.00
C MET A 38 -4.69 5.73 -9.39
N ARG A 39 -5.15 6.83 -8.84
CA ARG A 39 -6.54 6.98 -8.44
C ARG A 39 -7.07 8.23 -9.14
N GLY A 40 -7.83 8.02 -10.24
CA GLY A 40 -8.12 9.10 -11.17
C GLY A 40 -6.83 9.67 -11.75
N ASP A 41 -6.63 10.97 -11.63
CA ASP A 41 -5.41 11.65 -12.10
C ASP A 41 -4.31 11.72 -11.05
N ALA A 42 -4.55 11.19 -9.83
CA ALA A 42 -3.57 11.25 -8.75
C ALA A 42 -2.65 10.04 -8.77
N LEU A 43 -1.34 10.30 -8.78
CA LEU A 43 -0.33 9.27 -8.60
C LEU A 43 -0.25 8.93 -7.10
N ILE A 44 -0.53 7.67 -6.75
CA ILE A 44 -0.53 7.21 -5.36
C ILE A 44 0.80 6.54 -5.01
N LEU A 45 1.28 5.64 -5.88
CA LEU A 45 2.44 4.83 -5.60
C LEU A 45 3.14 4.46 -6.90
N GLN A 46 4.47 4.45 -6.87
CA GLN A 46 5.29 3.94 -7.96
C GLN A 46 5.99 2.67 -7.52
N LEU A 47 5.96 1.65 -8.37
CA LEU A 47 6.63 0.38 -8.17
C LEU A 47 7.77 0.24 -9.16
N HIS A 48 8.93 -0.19 -8.69
CA HIS A 48 10.10 -0.41 -9.53
C HIS A 48 10.75 -1.73 -9.18
N ARG A 49 11.24 -2.45 -10.18
CA ARG A 49 12.02 -3.65 -9.93
C ARG A 49 13.36 -3.28 -9.28
N TRP A 50 13.89 -4.15 -8.42
CA TRP A 50 15.24 -4.00 -7.92
C TRP A 50 16.19 -3.89 -9.12
N ASP A 51 17.12 -2.93 -9.06
CA ASP A 51 17.95 -2.57 -10.20
C ASP A 51 19.35 -2.17 -9.72
N ASP A 52 20.35 -2.99 -10.04
CA ASP A 52 21.74 -2.77 -9.61
C ASP A 52 22.49 -1.80 -10.53
N GLU A 53 21.99 -1.54 -11.74
CA GLU A 53 22.74 -0.80 -12.76
C GLU A 53 22.40 0.68 -12.79
N GLU A 54 21.12 1.03 -12.89
CA GLU A 54 20.69 2.41 -13.08
C GLU A 54 20.28 3.11 -11.79
N HIS A 55 19.88 2.35 -10.76
CA HIS A 55 19.37 2.88 -9.52
C HIS A 55 20.09 2.27 -8.32
N PRO A 56 21.25 2.82 -7.92
CA PRO A 56 22.06 2.23 -6.84
C PRO A 56 21.31 2.03 -5.52
N ASN A 57 20.36 2.90 -5.21
CA ASN A 57 19.55 2.79 -3.99
C ASN A 57 18.51 1.67 -4.06
N LEU A 58 18.24 1.15 -5.26
CA LEU A 58 17.35 0.01 -5.47
C LEU A 58 18.14 -1.28 -5.74
N ALA A 59 19.42 -1.30 -5.38
CA ALA A 59 20.29 -2.46 -5.57
C ALA A 59 20.20 -3.41 -4.39
N GLY A 60 20.26 -4.71 -4.69
CA GLY A 60 20.43 -5.75 -3.70
C GLY A 60 19.25 -5.98 -2.77
N PRO A 61 18.20 -6.71 -3.23
CA PRO A 61 17.05 -7.00 -2.38
C PRO A 61 17.40 -7.76 -1.09
N ASP A 62 18.60 -8.34 -1.02
CA ASP A 62 19.05 -9.12 0.12
C ASP A 62 20.05 -8.36 1.02
N ARG A 63 20.24 -7.06 0.79
CA ARG A 63 21.22 -6.25 1.53
C ARG A 63 20.75 -5.76 2.89
N GLY A 64 19.60 -6.16 3.36
CA GLY A 64 19.11 -5.76 4.67
C GLY A 64 17.61 -5.95 4.81
N PRO A 65 17.03 -5.61 5.99
CA PRO A 65 15.59 -5.70 6.18
C PRO A 65 14.87 -4.65 5.33
N HIS A 66 14.06 -5.11 4.38
CA HIS A 66 13.26 -4.23 3.52
C HIS A 66 12.25 -3.44 4.35
N GLY A 67 12.16 -2.16 4.08
CA GLY A 67 11.15 -1.31 4.70
C GLY A 67 11.36 -1.04 6.18
N HIS A 68 12.49 -1.44 6.76
CA HIS A 68 12.79 -1.11 8.14
C HIS A 68 12.83 0.42 8.32
N GLY A 69 12.04 0.92 9.27
CA GLY A 69 11.92 2.36 9.49
C GLY A 69 11.01 3.08 8.51
N VAL A 70 10.27 2.35 7.67
CA VAL A 70 9.33 2.92 6.68
C VAL A 70 7.94 2.35 6.92
N LEU A 71 6.95 3.25 6.96
CA LEU A 71 5.53 2.88 6.89
C LEU A 71 4.94 3.50 5.64
N LEU A 72 4.29 2.68 4.82
CA LEU A 72 3.51 3.18 3.69
C LEU A 72 2.11 3.50 4.21
N TRP A 73 1.83 4.78 4.36
CA TRP A 73 0.62 5.27 4.99
C TRP A 73 -0.36 5.79 3.97
N PHE A 74 -1.57 5.21 3.96
CA PHE A 74 -2.63 5.65 3.06
C PHE A 74 -3.89 5.98 3.85
N GLU A 75 -4.41 7.19 3.67
CA GLU A 75 -5.73 7.54 4.16
C GLU A 75 -6.79 7.01 3.18
N VAL A 76 -7.83 6.39 3.71
CA VAL A 76 -8.93 5.82 2.91
C VAL A 76 -10.26 6.47 3.32
N ASP A 77 -11.13 6.70 2.34
CA ASP A 77 -12.42 7.35 2.59
C ASP A 77 -13.41 6.42 3.29
N ASP A 78 -13.39 5.13 2.92
CA ASP A 78 -14.26 4.11 3.49
C ASP A 78 -13.40 3.02 4.12
N PHE A 79 -13.19 3.13 5.42
CA PHE A 79 -12.32 2.21 6.16
C PHE A 79 -12.86 0.79 6.17
N ASP A 80 -14.16 0.60 6.34
CA ASP A 80 -14.73 -0.75 6.39
C ASP A 80 -14.59 -1.47 5.04
N ALA A 81 -14.80 -0.74 3.93
CA ALA A 81 -14.58 -1.30 2.60
C ALA A 81 -13.10 -1.63 2.36
N ALA A 82 -12.18 -0.81 2.88
CA ALA A 82 -10.75 -1.08 2.79
C ALA A 82 -10.37 -2.35 3.57
N VAL A 83 -10.91 -2.54 4.76
CA VAL A 83 -10.70 -3.77 5.54
C VAL A 83 -11.22 -5.00 4.78
N ASP A 84 -12.38 -4.89 4.12
CA ASP A 84 -12.90 -5.99 3.30
C ASP A 84 -11.94 -6.35 2.16
N ARG A 85 -11.31 -5.36 1.53
CA ARG A 85 -10.29 -5.61 0.50
C ARG A 85 -9.07 -6.31 1.05
N VAL A 86 -8.62 -5.93 2.26
CA VAL A 86 -7.51 -6.60 2.96
C VAL A 86 -7.85 -8.09 3.16
N ARG A 87 -9.07 -8.39 3.62
CA ARG A 87 -9.51 -9.77 3.84
C ARG A 87 -9.55 -10.57 2.53
N ARG A 88 -10.06 -9.97 1.45
CA ARG A 88 -10.12 -10.63 0.13
C ARG A 88 -8.73 -10.93 -0.43
N LEU A 89 -7.76 -10.07 -0.17
CA LEU A 89 -6.37 -10.29 -0.57
C LEU A 89 -5.69 -11.39 0.25
N GLY A 90 -6.23 -11.76 1.39
CA GLY A 90 -5.54 -12.64 2.32
C GLY A 90 -4.25 -12.03 2.83
N ALA A 91 -4.20 -10.71 2.95
CA ALA A 91 -3.01 -10.00 3.37
C ALA A 91 -2.64 -10.35 4.81
N ARG A 92 -1.33 -10.40 5.08
CA ARG A 92 -0.83 -10.62 6.44
C ARG A 92 -1.14 -9.40 7.30
N VAL A 93 -1.95 -9.58 8.33
CA VAL A 93 -2.33 -8.50 9.26
C VAL A 93 -1.34 -8.47 10.42
N ILE A 94 -0.73 -7.31 10.64
CA ILE A 94 0.20 -7.06 11.75
C ILE A 94 -0.57 -6.57 12.98
N GLN A 95 -1.48 -5.62 12.75
CA GLN A 95 -2.38 -5.12 13.79
C GLN A 95 -3.80 -5.05 13.21
N GLU A 96 -4.73 -5.72 13.88
CA GLU A 96 -6.14 -5.68 13.52
C GLU A 96 -6.71 -4.27 13.67
N PRO A 97 -7.87 -3.98 13.05
CA PRO A 97 -8.48 -2.65 13.14
C PRO A 97 -8.59 -2.16 14.58
N HIS A 98 -8.09 -0.96 14.81
CA HIS A 98 -8.09 -0.33 16.13
C HIS A 98 -8.16 1.18 15.99
N VAL A 99 -8.50 1.86 17.08
CA VAL A 99 -8.55 3.32 17.14
C VAL A 99 -7.22 3.86 17.64
N ASN A 100 -6.63 4.79 16.89
CA ASN A 100 -5.50 5.58 17.38
C ASN A 100 -6.09 6.80 18.10
N PRO A 101 -5.87 6.93 19.42
CA PRO A 101 -6.56 7.96 20.20
C PRO A 101 -6.11 9.39 19.90
N ALA A 102 -4.88 9.59 19.42
CA ALA A 102 -4.37 10.94 19.16
C ALA A 102 -5.12 11.62 18.02
N PRO A 103 -5.15 11.08 16.78
CA PRO A 103 -5.95 11.65 15.70
C PRO A 103 -7.42 11.21 15.76
N GLN A 104 -7.76 10.23 16.57
CA GLN A 104 -9.10 9.63 16.66
C GLN A 104 -9.59 9.10 15.32
N HIS A 105 -8.74 8.32 14.66
CA HIS A 105 -9.05 7.58 13.46
C HIS A 105 -8.89 6.07 13.72
N ARG A 106 -9.47 5.27 12.84
CA ARG A 106 -9.23 3.83 12.82
C ARG A 106 -8.10 3.50 11.86
N GLU A 107 -7.32 2.48 12.18
CA GLU A 107 -6.25 2.02 11.30
C GLU A 107 -6.11 0.51 11.35
N ILE A 108 -5.61 -0.08 10.26
CA ILE A 108 -5.21 -1.48 10.17
C ILE A 108 -3.79 -1.52 9.60
N TRP A 109 -2.93 -2.36 10.18
CA TRP A 109 -1.55 -2.53 9.75
C TRP A 109 -1.39 -3.88 9.09
N ILE A 110 -0.90 -3.90 7.86
CA ILE A 110 -0.70 -5.10 7.06
C ILE A 110 0.70 -5.13 6.47
N GLN A 111 1.09 -6.29 5.95
CA GLN A 111 2.36 -6.47 5.28
C GLN A 111 2.13 -6.78 3.80
N ASP A 112 2.85 -6.11 2.92
CA ASP A 112 2.76 -6.36 1.49
C ASP A 112 3.61 -7.58 1.08
N PRO A 113 3.54 -8.03 -0.19
CA PRO A 113 4.30 -9.20 -0.64
C PRO A 113 5.82 -9.07 -0.52
N ASP A 114 6.36 -7.86 -0.41
CA ASP A 114 7.79 -7.60 -0.26
C ASP A 114 8.18 -7.19 1.16
N ASP A 115 7.32 -7.47 2.15
CA ASP A 115 7.53 -7.22 3.58
C ASP A 115 7.47 -5.75 3.99
N TYR A 116 7.04 -4.85 3.11
CA TYR A 116 6.76 -3.47 3.51
C TYR A 116 5.51 -3.40 4.39
N VAL A 117 5.59 -2.61 5.44
CA VAL A 117 4.42 -2.38 6.31
C VAL A 117 3.55 -1.29 5.72
N VAL A 118 2.28 -1.62 5.51
CA VAL A 118 1.28 -0.72 4.95
C VAL A 118 0.23 -0.43 6.02
N VAL A 119 -0.05 0.86 6.23
CA VAL A 119 -1.09 1.31 7.14
C VAL A 119 -2.22 1.92 6.32
N LEU A 120 -3.43 1.43 6.52
CA LEU A 120 -4.64 2.05 6.00
C LEU A 120 -5.34 2.74 7.18
N ALA A 121 -5.60 4.02 7.02
CA ALA A 121 -6.18 4.85 8.08
C ALA A 121 -7.44 5.55 7.58
N SER A 122 -8.45 5.64 8.44
CA SER A 122 -9.61 6.49 8.19
C SER A 122 -9.23 7.96 8.37
N PRO A 123 -10.05 8.92 7.89
CA PRO A 123 -9.79 10.34 8.13
C PRO A 123 -9.72 10.66 9.63
N ASP A 124 -8.90 11.65 9.99
CA ASP A 124 -8.78 12.10 11.37
C ASP A 124 -10.16 12.49 11.93
N GLY A 125 -10.45 12.02 13.13
CA GLY A 125 -11.72 12.29 13.78
C GLY A 125 -12.88 11.38 13.38
N GLU A 126 -12.69 10.47 12.43
CA GLU A 126 -13.77 9.55 11.99
C GLU A 126 -14.26 8.69 13.14
N ALA A 127 -13.37 8.19 13.98
CA ALA A 127 -13.74 7.37 15.14
C ALA A 127 -14.51 8.17 16.20
N ARG A 128 -14.31 9.48 16.28
CA ARG A 128 -15.08 10.37 17.16
C ARG A 128 -16.54 10.47 16.72
N GLN A 129 -16.78 10.53 15.40
CA GLN A 129 -18.15 10.59 14.86
C GLN A 129 -18.92 9.33 15.16
N GLY A 130 -18.30 8.15 15.03
CA GLY A 130 -18.93 6.88 15.37
C GLY A 130 -19.32 6.77 16.85
N LEU A 131 -18.56 7.38 17.74
CA LEU A 131 -18.87 7.39 19.17
C LEU A 131 -20.05 8.31 19.54
N ARG A 132 -20.34 9.31 18.71
CA ARG A 132 -21.45 10.24 18.93
C ARG A 132 -22.80 9.70 18.48
N GLU A 133 -22.81 8.73 17.59
CA GLU A 133 -24.02 8.12 17.02
C GLU A 133 -24.47 6.90 17.81
N SER A 134 -23.66 6.44 18.74
CA SER A 134 -24.00 5.34 19.63
C SER A 134 -24.53 5.86 20.96
#